data_5f1e20b79a0db376a9684410e6546bbe
#
_entry.id   5f1e20b79a0db376a9684410e6546bbe
#
_cell.length_a   1.000
_cell.length_b   1.000
_cell.length_c   1.000
_cell.angle_alpha   90.00
_cell.angle_beta   90.00
_cell.angle_gamma   90.00
#
_symmetry.space_group_name_H-M   'P 1'
#
loop_
_entity.id
_entity.type
_entity.pdbx_description
1 polymer ?
#
loop_
_entity_poly.entity_id
_entity_poly.type
_entity_poly.pdbx_seq_one_letter_code
_entity_poly.pdbx_strand_id
1 'polypeptide(L)'
;IKNVRDISLLCHRILQNELTNIILDNQELRITASIGISLFPQDGDTVEALIQNADTAMYKAKEKGKNQFRFFKPKMNIDIKERVSNESNLYKAIKNEEFMLLFQPQINLKDNKLIGFEALIRWNSPDKGVLAPYKFIPIAEETNLIIPLGQWIIEETCKQNKKWHDMGYKLTCAVNISAKQFVKSNLVN
;
A
#
# COMPACT_ATOMS: atom_id res chain seq x y z
N ILE A 1 -16.09 30.25 11.06
CA ILE A 1 -15.74 29.13 11.95
C ILE A 1 -14.82 29.69 13.02
N LYS A 2 -15.23 29.63 14.28
CA LYS A 2 -14.48 30.24 15.38
C LYS A 2 -13.40 29.30 15.96
N ASN A 3 -13.46 27.99 15.67
CA ASN A 3 -12.61 27.01 16.34
C ASN A 3 -12.41 25.77 15.46
N VAL A 4 -11.26 25.12 15.54
CA VAL A 4 -10.94 23.84 14.87
C VAL A 4 -11.94 22.73 15.27
N ARG A 5 -12.48 22.77 16.49
CA ARG A 5 -13.55 21.86 16.93
C ARG A 5 -14.81 21.93 16.06
N ASP A 6 -15.20 23.15 15.66
CA ASP A 6 -16.41 23.36 14.85
C ASP A 6 -16.24 22.71 13.47
N ILE A 7 -15.02 22.74 12.92
CA ILE A 7 -14.68 22.10 11.65
C ILE A 7 -14.82 20.58 11.77
N SER A 8 -14.27 19.99 12.83
CA SER A 8 -14.37 18.56 13.07
C SER A 8 -15.82 18.09 13.22
N LEU A 9 -16.65 18.85 13.95
CA LEU A 9 -18.08 18.55 14.09
C LEU A 9 -18.82 18.63 12.76
N LEU A 10 -18.51 19.64 11.94
CA LEU A 10 -19.09 19.78 10.60
C LEU A 10 -18.70 18.57 9.71
N CYS A 11 -17.43 18.20 9.70
CA CYS A 11 -16.95 17.04 8.95
C CYS A 11 -17.61 15.73 9.40
N HIS A 12 -17.77 15.53 10.70
CA HIS A 12 -18.48 14.37 11.22
C HIS A 12 -19.94 14.33 10.74
N ARG A 13 -20.64 15.47 10.79
CA ARG A 13 -22.02 15.56 10.30
C ARG A 13 -22.13 15.23 8.81
N ILE A 14 -21.22 15.75 7.99
CA ILE A 14 -21.16 15.45 6.55
C ILE A 14 -20.96 13.95 6.35
N LEU A 15 -19.95 13.35 6.98
CA LEU A 15 -19.63 11.93 6.82
C LEU A 15 -20.71 10.99 7.33
N GLN A 16 -21.49 11.40 8.35
CA GLN A 16 -22.60 10.61 8.87
C GLN A 16 -23.86 10.70 8.00
N ASN A 17 -24.13 11.86 7.40
CA ASN A 17 -25.32 12.08 6.58
C ASN A 17 -25.16 11.56 5.13
N GLU A 18 -23.92 11.47 4.63
CA GLU A 18 -23.60 11.00 3.27
C GLU A 18 -23.66 9.46 3.10
N LEU A 19 -23.88 8.73 4.20
CA LEU A 19 -24.05 7.26 4.17
C LEU A 19 -25.45 6.87 3.70
N THR A 20 -25.98 7.53 2.67
CA THR A 20 -27.21 7.11 2.02
C THR A 20 -26.91 5.97 1.05
N ASN A 21 -27.46 4.80 1.34
CA ASN A 21 -27.52 3.72 0.37
C ASN A 21 -28.35 4.20 -0.82
N ILE A 22 -27.72 4.34 -1.96
CA ILE A 22 -28.41 4.67 -3.21
C ILE A 22 -28.78 3.35 -3.87
N ILE A 23 -30.04 3.16 -4.17
CA ILE A 23 -30.51 2.01 -4.96
C ILE A 23 -30.44 2.43 -6.43
N LEU A 24 -29.56 1.79 -7.20
CA LEU A 24 -29.46 1.95 -8.65
C LEU A 24 -29.60 0.56 -9.29
N ASP A 25 -30.53 0.42 -10.22
CA ASP A 25 -30.81 -0.87 -10.91
C ASP A 25 -30.94 -2.07 -9.97
N ASN A 26 -31.70 -1.92 -8.88
CA ASN A 26 -31.86 -2.91 -7.81
C ASN A 26 -30.57 -3.30 -7.06
N GLN A 27 -29.49 -2.54 -7.19
CA GLN A 27 -28.27 -2.71 -6.44
C GLN A 27 -28.12 -1.59 -5.41
N GLU A 28 -27.83 -1.97 -4.18
CA GLU A 28 -27.57 -1.04 -3.09
C GLU A 28 -26.11 -0.55 -3.17
N LEU A 29 -25.91 0.72 -3.54
CA LEU A 29 -24.61 1.35 -3.61
C LEU A 29 -24.34 2.18 -2.36
N ARG A 30 -23.28 1.89 -1.66
CA ARG A 30 -22.81 2.67 -0.53
C ARG A 30 -21.80 3.72 -0.97
N ILE A 31 -22.17 4.99 -0.87
CA ILE A 31 -21.28 6.11 -1.18
C ILE A 31 -20.57 6.57 0.10
N THR A 32 -19.29 6.86 0.00
CA THR A 32 -18.50 7.42 1.10
C THR A 32 -17.73 8.67 0.64
N ALA A 33 -17.55 9.63 1.55
CA ALA A 33 -16.76 10.83 1.29
C ALA A 33 -15.42 10.80 2.02
N SER A 34 -14.42 11.48 1.46
CA SER A 34 -13.15 11.75 2.13
C SER A 34 -12.90 13.25 2.07
N ILE A 35 -12.58 13.87 3.21
CA ILE A 35 -12.47 15.31 3.34
C ILE A 35 -11.04 15.70 3.75
N GLY A 36 -10.44 16.61 3.01
CA GLY A 36 -9.18 17.26 3.39
C GLY A 36 -9.42 18.68 3.86
N ILE A 37 -8.67 19.12 4.85
CA ILE A 37 -8.82 20.41 5.50
C ILE A 37 -7.47 21.11 5.58
N SER A 38 -7.41 22.35 5.12
CA SER A 38 -6.31 23.28 5.33
C SER A 38 -6.82 24.53 6.02
N LEU A 39 -5.98 25.16 6.83
CA LEU A 39 -6.34 26.31 7.66
C LEU A 39 -5.52 27.53 7.27
N PHE A 40 -6.20 28.64 7.01
CA PHE A 40 -5.54 29.94 6.84
C PHE A 40 -5.26 30.58 8.21
N PRO A 41 -4.10 31.20 8.42
CA PRO A 41 -2.92 31.27 7.54
C PRO A 41 -1.92 30.11 7.78
N GLN A 42 -2.20 29.16 8.67
CA GLN A 42 -1.26 28.14 9.15
C GLN A 42 -0.79 27.18 8.05
N ASP A 43 -1.69 26.81 7.14
CA ASP A 43 -1.44 25.81 6.11
C ASP A 43 -1.25 26.43 4.72
N GLY A 44 -1.22 27.77 4.62
CA GLY A 44 -0.96 28.51 3.39
C GLY A 44 -1.43 29.94 3.49
N ASP A 45 -0.79 30.81 2.73
CA ASP A 45 -1.04 32.27 2.65
C ASP A 45 -1.75 32.66 1.34
N THR A 46 -1.87 31.73 0.39
CA THR A 46 -2.61 31.90 -0.88
C THR A 46 -3.72 30.88 -1.02
N VAL A 47 -4.72 31.20 -1.83
CA VAL A 47 -5.84 30.29 -2.12
C VAL A 47 -5.35 29.01 -2.76
N GLU A 48 -4.42 29.11 -3.69
CA GLU A 48 -3.83 27.98 -4.41
C GLU A 48 -3.11 27.03 -3.45
N ALA A 49 -2.31 27.56 -2.52
CA ALA A 49 -1.61 26.77 -1.52
C ALA A 49 -2.58 26.07 -0.58
N LEU A 50 -3.65 26.74 -0.14
CA LEU A 50 -4.66 26.14 0.72
C LEU A 50 -5.43 25.03 0.01
N ILE A 51 -5.84 25.22 -1.24
CA ILE A 51 -6.51 24.17 -2.02
C ILE A 51 -5.59 22.97 -2.21
N GLN A 52 -4.34 23.19 -2.58
CA GLN A 52 -3.36 22.11 -2.77
C GLN A 52 -3.14 21.31 -1.48
N ASN A 53 -3.03 21.99 -0.36
CA ASN A 53 -2.81 21.36 0.94
C ASN A 53 -4.06 20.63 1.45
N ALA A 54 -5.26 21.15 1.19
CA ALA A 54 -6.51 20.44 1.46
C ALA A 54 -6.64 19.18 0.59
N ASP A 55 -6.30 19.25 -0.70
CA ASP A 55 -6.32 18.10 -1.59
C ASP A 55 -5.33 17.01 -1.14
N THR A 56 -4.11 17.41 -0.73
CA THR A 56 -3.13 16.52 -0.10
C THR A 56 -3.71 15.79 1.12
N ALA A 57 -4.40 16.51 2.00
CA ALA A 57 -5.02 15.92 3.19
C ALA A 57 -6.19 15.00 2.85
N MET A 58 -7.01 15.34 1.84
CA MET A 58 -8.09 14.51 1.32
C MET A 58 -7.55 13.20 0.75
N TYR A 59 -6.47 13.28 -0.03
CA TYR A 59 -5.81 12.10 -0.57
C TYR A 59 -5.34 11.16 0.55
N LYS A 60 -4.74 11.70 1.61
CA LYS A 60 -4.36 10.92 2.79
C LYS A 60 -5.55 10.34 3.55
N ALA A 61 -6.72 10.97 3.51
CA ALA A 61 -7.95 10.39 4.04
C ALA A 61 -8.41 9.19 3.21
N LYS A 62 -8.30 9.24 1.88
CA LYS A 62 -8.60 8.11 0.97
C LYS A 62 -7.67 6.92 1.19
N GLU A 63 -6.35 7.17 1.32
CA GLU A 63 -5.36 6.11 1.59
C GLU A 63 -5.60 5.38 2.91
N LYS A 64 -6.05 6.08 3.94
CA LYS A 64 -6.21 5.52 5.29
C LYS A 64 -7.59 4.90 5.56
N GLY A 65 -8.28 4.45 4.50
CA GLY A 65 -9.52 3.69 4.63
C GLY A 65 -10.77 4.45 4.20
N LYS A 66 -10.63 5.62 3.56
CA LYS A 66 -11.76 6.44 3.08
C LYS A 66 -12.69 6.84 4.23
N ASN A 67 -13.86 7.41 3.91
CA ASN A 67 -14.92 7.77 4.86
C ASN A 67 -14.44 8.47 6.13
N GLN A 68 -13.54 9.41 6.00
CA GLN A 68 -12.94 10.18 7.09
C GLN A 68 -12.48 11.56 6.62
N PHE A 69 -12.18 12.44 7.58
CA PHE A 69 -11.53 13.71 7.29
C PHE A 69 -10.11 13.73 7.85
N ARG A 70 -9.27 14.61 7.28
CA ARG A 70 -7.93 14.89 7.76
C ARG A 70 -7.60 16.36 7.64
N PHE A 71 -6.98 16.89 8.68
CA PHE A 71 -6.29 18.16 8.61
C PHE A 71 -4.94 17.98 7.92
N PHE A 72 -4.60 18.96 7.10
CA PHE A 72 -3.28 19.00 6.48
C PHE A 72 -2.16 18.99 7.54
N LYS A 73 -1.06 18.38 7.20
CA LYS A 73 0.21 18.44 7.95
C LYS A 73 1.34 18.52 6.94
N PRO A 74 2.37 19.38 7.13
CA PRO A 74 3.47 19.54 6.17
C PRO A 74 4.16 18.23 5.77
N LYS A 75 4.24 17.27 6.70
CA LYS A 75 4.77 15.93 6.44
C LYS A 75 4.02 15.19 5.32
N MET A 76 2.73 15.48 5.10
CA MET A 76 1.94 14.83 4.06
C MET A 76 2.44 15.15 2.65
N ASN A 77 2.98 16.35 2.42
CA ASN A 77 3.57 16.73 1.15
C ASN A 77 4.87 15.95 0.87
N ILE A 78 5.66 15.68 1.91
CA ILE A 78 6.87 14.85 1.81
C ILE A 78 6.49 13.43 1.43
N ASP A 79 5.51 12.87 2.14
CA ASP A 79 5.03 11.50 1.89
C ASP A 79 4.52 11.32 0.44
N ILE A 80 3.82 12.33 -0.12
CA ILE A 80 3.33 12.28 -1.52
C ILE A 80 4.48 12.36 -2.52
N LYS A 81 5.45 13.26 -2.32
CA LYS A 81 6.62 13.36 -3.19
C LYS A 81 7.42 12.05 -3.19
N GLU A 82 7.63 11.46 -2.02
CA GLU A 82 8.29 10.14 -1.91
C GLU A 82 7.52 9.06 -2.65
N ARG A 83 6.19 9.09 -2.57
CA ARG A 83 5.35 8.13 -3.24
C ARG A 83 5.42 8.24 -4.77
N VAL A 84 5.29 9.45 -5.33
CA VAL A 84 5.42 9.69 -6.78
C VAL A 84 6.79 9.24 -7.28
N SER A 85 7.84 9.54 -6.53
CA SER A 85 9.19 9.05 -6.83
C SER A 85 9.26 7.53 -6.79
N ASN A 86 8.67 6.89 -5.77
CA ASN A 86 8.67 5.43 -5.64
C ASN A 86 7.87 4.75 -6.76
N GLU A 87 6.77 5.34 -7.23
CA GLU A 87 5.98 4.80 -8.34
C GLU A 87 6.79 4.75 -9.65
N SER A 88 7.42 5.87 -10.01
CA SER A 88 8.28 5.94 -11.20
C SER A 88 9.47 4.97 -11.10
N ASN A 89 10.08 4.88 -9.93
CA ASN A 89 11.23 4.03 -9.69
C ASN A 89 10.84 2.54 -9.63
N LEU A 90 9.65 2.20 -9.14
CA LEU A 90 9.18 0.83 -9.04
C LEU A 90 9.07 0.14 -10.40
N TYR A 91 8.58 0.87 -11.40
CA TYR A 91 8.52 0.36 -12.78
C TYR A 91 9.91 0.04 -13.34
N LYS A 92 10.88 0.91 -13.06
CA LYS A 92 12.28 0.71 -13.46
C LYS A 92 12.92 -0.43 -12.69
N ALA A 93 12.64 -0.53 -11.40
CA ALA A 93 13.20 -1.54 -10.51
C ALA A 93 12.87 -2.98 -10.95
N ILE A 94 11.65 -3.21 -11.47
CA ILE A 94 11.28 -4.53 -12.03
C ILE A 94 12.15 -4.89 -13.23
N LYS A 95 12.46 -3.91 -14.09
CA LYS A 95 13.31 -4.13 -15.27
C LYS A 95 14.79 -4.28 -14.94
N ASN A 96 15.24 -3.63 -13.87
CA ASN A 96 16.64 -3.57 -13.48
C ASN A 96 17.03 -4.66 -12.45
N GLU A 97 16.11 -5.59 -12.15
CA GLU A 97 16.36 -6.67 -11.17
C GLU A 97 16.77 -6.17 -9.78
N GLU A 98 16.15 -5.06 -9.34
CA GLU A 98 16.47 -4.42 -8.06
C GLU A 98 15.78 -5.11 -6.85
N PHE A 99 15.07 -6.22 -7.07
CA PHE A 99 14.39 -6.95 -6.01
C PHE A 99 15.22 -8.14 -5.55
N MET A 100 15.07 -8.47 -4.27
CA MET A 100 15.64 -9.66 -3.67
C MET A 100 14.68 -10.30 -2.68
N LEU A 101 14.85 -11.59 -2.43
CA LEU A 101 14.09 -12.33 -1.42
C LEU A 101 14.97 -12.59 -0.20
N LEU A 102 14.43 -12.28 0.96
CA LEU A 102 14.92 -12.80 2.24
C LEU A 102 14.02 -13.95 2.66
N PHE A 103 14.60 -14.97 3.27
CA PHE A 103 13.87 -16.16 3.70
C PHE A 103 13.88 -16.23 5.22
N GLN A 104 12.69 -16.09 5.83
CA GLN A 104 12.52 -16.19 7.27
C GLN A 104 12.22 -17.65 7.65
N PRO A 105 13.02 -18.29 8.51
CA PRO A 105 12.79 -19.67 8.90
C PRO A 105 11.53 -19.83 9.73
N GLN A 106 10.81 -20.93 9.49
CA GLN A 106 9.65 -21.37 10.25
C GLN A 106 9.99 -22.61 11.07
N ILE A 107 9.85 -22.51 12.37
CA ILE A 107 10.21 -23.54 13.33
C ILE A 107 8.94 -24.15 13.94
N ASN A 108 8.87 -25.48 13.97
CA ASN A 108 7.83 -26.19 14.71
C ASN A 108 8.11 -26.09 16.20
N LEU A 109 7.19 -25.49 16.98
CA LEU A 109 7.35 -25.25 18.40
C LEU A 109 7.31 -26.52 19.27
N LYS A 110 6.83 -27.66 18.73
CA LYS A 110 6.76 -28.92 19.48
C LYS A 110 8.10 -29.65 19.57
N ASP A 111 8.87 -29.61 18.49
CA ASP A 111 10.12 -30.38 18.36
C ASP A 111 11.32 -29.52 17.94
N ASN A 112 11.15 -28.21 17.86
CA ASN A 112 12.14 -27.21 17.46
C ASN A 112 12.78 -27.49 16.09
N LYS A 113 12.09 -28.18 15.20
CA LYS A 113 12.60 -28.46 13.86
C LYS A 113 12.23 -27.38 12.87
N LEU A 114 13.14 -27.11 11.94
CA LEU A 114 12.88 -26.28 10.78
C LEU A 114 11.89 -27.00 9.85
N ILE A 115 10.76 -26.37 9.55
CA ILE A 115 9.71 -26.93 8.72
C ILE A 115 9.57 -26.21 7.37
N GLY A 116 10.05 -24.97 7.29
CA GLY A 116 9.93 -24.18 6.07
C GLY A 116 10.51 -22.78 6.22
N PHE A 117 10.24 -21.98 5.22
CA PHE A 117 10.61 -20.57 5.15
C PHE A 117 9.46 -19.73 4.63
N GLU A 118 9.44 -18.45 5.01
CA GLU A 118 8.62 -17.42 4.38
C GLU A 118 9.50 -16.56 3.49
N ALA A 119 9.10 -16.41 2.21
CA ALA A 119 9.79 -15.54 1.26
C ALA A 119 9.30 -14.11 1.46
N LEU A 120 10.22 -13.22 1.81
CA LEU A 120 9.97 -11.82 2.12
C LEU A 120 10.71 -10.94 1.12
N ILE A 121 9.96 -10.31 0.23
CA ILE A 121 10.53 -9.41 -0.76
C ILE A 121 11.17 -8.18 -0.11
N ARG A 122 12.28 -7.74 -0.71
CA ARG A 122 12.95 -6.44 -0.43
C ARG A 122 13.28 -5.77 -1.75
N TRP A 123 13.21 -4.45 -1.76
CA TRP A 123 13.65 -3.65 -2.89
C TRP A 123 15.00 -3.01 -2.57
N ASN A 124 16.04 -3.42 -3.27
CA ASN A 124 17.37 -2.84 -3.15
C ASN A 124 17.47 -1.62 -4.07
N SER A 125 16.90 -0.51 -3.61
CA SER A 125 16.88 0.74 -4.37
C SER A 125 18.27 1.37 -4.44
N PRO A 126 18.78 1.74 -5.63
CA PRO A 126 20.08 2.40 -5.78
C PRO A 126 20.21 3.67 -4.95
N ASP A 127 19.12 4.43 -4.84
CA ASP A 127 19.10 5.73 -4.16
C ASP A 127 18.79 5.65 -2.67
N LYS A 128 18.04 4.63 -2.23
CA LYS A 128 17.45 4.55 -0.89
C LYS A 128 17.89 3.33 -0.09
N GLY A 129 18.73 2.47 -0.67
CA GLY A 129 19.12 1.19 -0.06
C GLY A 129 17.96 0.20 0.01
N VAL A 130 18.03 -0.72 0.97
CA VAL A 130 17.05 -1.81 1.10
C VAL A 130 15.73 -1.30 1.70
N LEU A 131 14.66 -1.33 0.89
CA LEU A 131 13.33 -0.92 1.27
C LEU A 131 12.47 -2.12 1.67
N ALA A 132 11.71 -1.95 2.75
CA ALA A 132 10.75 -2.95 3.24
C ALA A 132 9.42 -2.90 2.43
N PRO A 133 8.66 -4.01 2.37
CA PRO A 133 7.45 -4.16 1.55
C PRO A 133 6.41 -3.05 1.74
N TYR A 134 6.19 -2.58 2.96
CA TYR A 134 5.18 -1.55 3.26
C TYR A 134 5.43 -0.22 2.55
N LYS A 135 6.64 0.01 2.03
CA LYS A 135 7.00 1.22 1.28
C LYS A 135 6.61 1.17 -0.20
N PHE A 136 6.48 -0.01 -0.79
CA PHE A 136 6.25 -0.16 -2.23
C PHE A 136 5.11 -1.11 -2.62
N ILE A 137 4.74 -2.09 -1.79
CA ILE A 137 3.64 -3.01 -2.11
C ILE A 137 2.31 -2.27 -2.33
N PRO A 138 1.90 -1.29 -1.50
CA PRO A 138 0.67 -0.53 -1.77
C PRO A 138 0.69 0.17 -3.13
N ILE A 139 1.85 0.70 -3.53
CA ILE A 139 2.04 1.35 -4.85
C ILE A 139 1.95 0.30 -5.96
N ALA A 140 2.61 -0.84 -5.80
CA ALA A 140 2.56 -1.94 -6.76
C ALA A 140 1.11 -2.44 -6.96
N GLU A 141 0.32 -2.52 -5.88
CA GLU A 141 -1.09 -2.89 -5.96
C GLU A 141 -1.91 -1.86 -6.71
N GLU A 142 -1.77 -0.58 -6.43
CA GLU A 142 -2.53 0.49 -7.08
C GLU A 142 -2.23 0.59 -8.58
N THR A 143 -0.96 0.46 -8.95
CA THR A 143 -0.47 0.54 -10.33
C THR A 143 -0.58 -0.78 -11.11
N ASN A 144 -1.06 -1.86 -10.47
CA ASN A 144 -1.06 -3.24 -10.98
C ASN A 144 0.34 -3.85 -11.24
N LEU A 145 1.41 -3.19 -10.83
CA LEU A 145 2.77 -3.75 -10.88
C LEU A 145 2.95 -4.93 -9.94
N ILE A 146 2.04 -5.11 -8.98
CA ILE A 146 2.01 -6.28 -8.10
C ILE A 146 1.88 -7.61 -8.87
N ILE A 147 1.30 -7.59 -10.09
CA ILE A 147 1.12 -8.79 -10.90
C ILE A 147 2.47 -9.31 -11.42
N PRO A 148 3.24 -8.55 -12.21
CA PRO A 148 4.56 -9.01 -12.67
C PRO A 148 5.54 -9.21 -11.51
N LEU A 149 5.46 -8.37 -10.46
CA LEU A 149 6.30 -8.52 -9.27
C LEU A 149 5.99 -9.83 -8.53
N GLY A 150 4.71 -10.15 -8.38
CA GLY A 150 4.29 -11.39 -7.70
C GLY A 150 4.66 -12.64 -8.49
N GLN A 151 4.59 -12.61 -9.82
CA GLN A 151 5.07 -13.70 -10.65
C GLN A 151 6.57 -13.92 -10.42
N TRP A 152 7.37 -12.87 -10.46
CA TRP A 152 8.81 -12.94 -10.17
C TRP A 152 9.08 -13.51 -8.76
N ILE A 153 8.33 -13.09 -7.73
CA ILE A 153 8.47 -13.62 -6.36
C ILE A 153 8.25 -15.13 -6.34
N ILE A 154 7.20 -15.61 -6.99
CA ILE A 154 6.87 -17.05 -7.04
C ILE A 154 7.99 -17.82 -7.76
N GLU A 155 8.41 -17.36 -8.93
CA GLU A 155 9.47 -18.00 -9.72
C GLU A 155 10.79 -18.11 -8.94
N GLU A 156 11.24 -17.01 -8.34
CA GLU A 156 12.49 -16.98 -7.55
C GLU A 156 12.38 -17.85 -6.28
N THR A 157 11.20 -17.85 -5.62
CA THR A 157 10.96 -18.73 -4.48
C THR A 157 11.02 -20.20 -4.88
N CYS A 158 10.39 -20.56 -6.00
CA CYS A 158 10.45 -21.94 -6.51
C CYS A 158 11.86 -22.36 -6.89
N LYS A 159 12.63 -21.50 -7.56
CA LYS A 159 14.04 -21.75 -7.89
C LYS A 159 14.88 -22.00 -6.64
N GLN A 160 14.70 -21.16 -5.61
CA GLN A 160 15.44 -21.31 -4.36
C GLN A 160 15.02 -22.56 -3.58
N ASN A 161 13.72 -22.85 -3.52
CA ASN A 161 13.21 -24.05 -2.86
C ASN A 161 13.73 -25.33 -3.54
N LYS A 162 13.76 -25.33 -4.88
CA LYS A 162 14.35 -26.44 -5.65
C LYS A 162 15.82 -26.67 -5.29
N LYS A 163 16.62 -25.62 -5.18
CA LYS A 163 18.03 -25.74 -4.75
C LYS A 163 18.16 -26.41 -3.38
N TRP A 164 17.32 -26.04 -2.41
CA TRP A 164 17.34 -26.65 -1.09
C TRP A 164 16.89 -28.11 -1.12
N HIS A 165 15.87 -28.44 -1.92
CA HIS A 165 15.45 -29.83 -2.11
C HIS A 165 16.57 -30.70 -2.73
N ASP A 166 17.31 -30.17 -3.72
CA ASP A 166 18.43 -30.86 -4.34
C ASP A 166 19.59 -31.08 -3.35
N MET A 167 19.73 -30.24 -2.33
CA MET A 167 20.64 -30.39 -1.19
C MET A 167 20.13 -31.37 -0.12
N GLY A 168 18.92 -31.93 -0.29
CA GLY A 168 18.31 -32.87 0.66
C GLY A 168 17.40 -32.27 1.71
N TYR A 169 17.21 -30.95 1.69
CA TYR A 169 16.31 -30.25 2.63
C TYR A 169 14.87 -30.22 2.08
N LYS A 170 14.00 -31.08 2.61
CA LYS A 170 12.57 -31.12 2.24
C LYS A 170 11.78 -30.08 3.04
N LEU A 171 11.90 -28.84 2.63
CA LEU A 171 11.28 -27.69 3.30
C LEU A 171 10.16 -27.10 2.45
N THR A 172 9.17 -26.49 3.09
CA THR A 172 8.12 -25.71 2.43
C THR A 172 8.52 -24.25 2.33
N CYS A 173 8.04 -23.55 1.29
CA CYS A 173 8.17 -22.10 1.20
C CYS A 173 6.80 -21.45 1.13
N ALA A 174 6.55 -20.50 2.03
CA ALA A 174 5.36 -19.65 2.02
C ALA A 174 5.65 -18.36 1.24
N VAL A 175 4.67 -17.92 0.44
CA VAL A 175 4.72 -16.66 -0.32
C VAL A 175 3.47 -15.85 -0.01
N ASN A 176 3.65 -14.57 0.25
CA ASN A 176 2.54 -13.63 0.43
C ASN A 176 1.97 -13.22 -0.94
N ILE A 177 0.68 -13.40 -1.13
CA ILE A 177 -0.03 -13.09 -2.38
C ILE A 177 -1.06 -12.00 -2.14
N SER A 178 -1.05 -10.96 -2.99
CA SER A 178 -2.05 -9.90 -2.98
C SER A 178 -3.40 -10.38 -3.51
N ALA A 179 -4.50 -9.88 -2.93
CA ALA A 179 -5.85 -10.14 -3.42
C ALA A 179 -6.04 -9.77 -4.91
N LYS A 180 -5.33 -8.75 -5.39
CA LYS A 180 -5.37 -8.37 -6.83
C LYS A 180 -4.80 -9.43 -7.76
N GLN A 181 -3.83 -10.21 -7.29
CA GLN A 181 -3.25 -11.31 -8.07
C GLN A 181 -4.26 -12.45 -8.25
N PHE A 182 -5.06 -12.75 -7.21
CA PHE A 182 -6.11 -13.78 -7.32
C PHE A 182 -7.17 -13.45 -8.38
N VAL A 183 -7.49 -12.16 -8.54
CA VAL A 183 -8.56 -11.72 -9.46
C VAL A 183 -8.06 -11.58 -10.90
N LYS A 184 -6.79 -11.22 -11.10
CA LYS A 184 -6.25 -10.80 -12.42
C LYS A 184 -5.21 -11.74 -13.02
N SER A 185 -4.69 -12.69 -12.27
CA SER A 185 -3.68 -13.63 -12.78
C SER A 185 -4.18 -15.05 -12.72
N ASN A 186 -3.86 -15.84 -13.75
CA ASN A 186 -3.98 -17.31 -13.73
C ASN A 186 -2.83 -17.86 -12.86
N LEU A 187 -2.97 -17.73 -11.52
CA LEU A 187 -1.96 -18.26 -10.58
C LEU A 187 -1.83 -19.79 -10.59
N VAL A 188 -2.74 -20.50 -11.27
CA VAL A 188 -2.88 -21.96 -11.21
C VAL A 188 -2.67 -22.64 -12.57
N ASN A 189 -2.40 -21.87 -13.64
CA ASN A 189 -2.17 -22.42 -14.98
C ASN A 189 -0.73 -22.19 -15.43
#